data_791fe587917d29458aa909a0b8005e50
#
_entry.id   791fe587917d29458aa909a0b8005e50
#
_cell.length_a   1.000
_cell.length_b   1.000
_cell.length_c   1.000
_cell.angle_alpha   90.00
_cell.angle_beta   90.00
_cell.angle_gamma   90.00
#
_symmetry.space_group_name_H-M   'P 1'
#
loop_
_entity.id
_entity.type
_entity.pdbx_description
1 polymer ?
#
loop_
_entity_poly.entity_id
_entity_poly.type
_entity_poly.pdbx_seq_one_letter_code
_entity_poly.pdbx_strand_id
1 'polypeptide(L)' 'MTYAQITASELTASQARSAIYHLADDFSWETVAREMVSRMSGDEAREFVDDFIRLYAD' A
#
# COMPACT_ATOMS: atom_id res chain seq x y z
N MET A 1 14.66 -4.58 -13.83
CA MET A 1 15.09 -3.93 -12.58
C MET A 1 14.64 -4.78 -11.39
N THR A 2 15.54 -5.06 -10.48
CA THR A 2 15.17 -5.80 -9.26
C THR A 2 14.80 -4.81 -8.15
N TYR A 3 13.98 -5.25 -7.22
CA TYR A 3 13.58 -4.39 -6.09
C TYR A 3 14.77 -3.95 -5.24
N ALA A 4 15.82 -4.75 -5.18
CA ALA A 4 17.03 -4.39 -4.44
C ALA A 4 17.75 -3.15 -4.99
N GLN A 5 17.46 -2.76 -6.23
CA GLN A 5 18.07 -1.60 -6.88
C GLN A 5 17.25 -0.32 -6.67
N ILE A 6 16.08 -0.43 -6.05
CA ILE A 6 15.19 0.71 -5.84
C ILE A 6 15.54 1.38 -4.51
N THR A 7 15.86 2.67 -4.56
CA THR A 7 16.04 3.48 -3.36
C THR A 7 14.73 4.22 -3.11
N ALA A 8 13.96 3.74 -2.13
CA ALA A 8 12.61 4.24 -1.88
C ALA A 8 12.56 5.73 -1.58
N SER A 9 13.59 6.27 -0.92
CA SER A 9 13.65 7.69 -0.58
C SER A 9 13.77 8.60 -1.81
N GLU A 10 14.15 8.05 -2.96
CA GLU A 10 14.26 8.80 -4.21
C GLU A 10 12.97 8.78 -5.03
N LEU A 11 11.98 8.00 -4.61
CA LEU A 11 10.70 7.91 -5.31
C LEU A 11 9.82 9.11 -4.97
N THR A 12 9.15 9.65 -5.98
CA THR A 12 8.06 10.59 -5.74
C THR A 12 6.86 9.83 -5.17
N ALA A 13 5.89 10.55 -4.60
CA ALA A 13 4.67 9.92 -4.11
C ALA A 13 3.95 9.12 -5.20
N SER A 14 3.89 9.66 -6.41
CA SER A 14 3.27 8.99 -7.55
C SER A 14 4.02 7.71 -7.92
N GLN A 15 5.34 7.78 -7.96
CA GLN A 15 6.18 6.61 -8.27
C GLN A 15 6.06 5.54 -7.20
N ALA A 16 5.99 5.94 -5.93
CA ALA A 16 5.81 5.00 -4.83
C ALA A 16 4.47 4.27 -4.92
N ARG A 17 3.39 4.99 -5.24
CA ARG A 17 2.08 4.37 -5.44
C ARG A 17 2.10 3.36 -6.58
N SER A 18 2.73 3.72 -7.70
CA SER A 18 2.87 2.81 -8.84
C SER A 18 3.69 1.58 -8.49
N ALA A 19 4.73 1.75 -7.69
CA ALA A 19 5.56 0.63 -7.23
C ALA A 19 4.75 -0.38 -6.41
N ILE A 20 3.77 0.09 -5.63
CA ILE A 20 2.89 -0.81 -4.86
C ILE A 20 2.11 -1.73 -5.80
N TYR A 21 1.61 -1.22 -6.92
CA TYR A 21 0.90 -2.04 -7.91
C TYR A 21 1.82 -3.11 -8.52
N HIS A 22 3.08 -2.78 -8.78
CA HIS A 22 4.06 -3.75 -9.27
C HIS A 22 4.37 -4.82 -8.23
N LEU A 23 4.48 -4.43 -6.98
CA LEU A 23 4.66 -5.39 -5.88
C LEU A 23 3.48 -6.34 -5.79
N ALA A 24 2.26 -5.83 -5.96
CA ALA A 24 1.06 -6.64 -5.93
C ALA A 24 1.01 -7.65 -7.08
N ASP A 25 1.50 -7.26 -8.26
CA ASP A 25 1.57 -8.18 -9.40
C ASP A 25 2.55 -9.32 -9.14
N ASP A 26 3.67 -9.04 -8.47
CA ASP A 26 4.71 -10.04 -8.22
C ASP A 26 4.44 -10.89 -6.98
N PHE A 27 3.86 -10.31 -5.94
CA PHE A 27 3.71 -10.97 -4.63
C PHE A 27 2.26 -11.23 -4.21
N SER A 28 1.29 -10.69 -4.89
CA SER A 28 -0.14 -10.71 -4.62
C SER A 28 -0.63 -9.53 -3.78
N TRP A 29 -1.89 -9.14 -4.02
CA TRP A 29 -2.53 -8.07 -3.24
C TRP A 29 -2.69 -8.44 -1.77
N GLU A 30 -2.92 -9.72 -1.47
CA GLU A 30 -3.05 -10.16 -0.08
C GLU A 30 -1.76 -9.89 0.70
N THR A 31 -0.62 -10.20 0.12
CA THR A 31 0.68 -9.96 0.75
C THR A 31 0.93 -8.48 0.96
N VAL A 32 0.65 -7.66 -0.07
CA VAL A 32 0.83 -6.22 0.02
C VAL A 32 -0.10 -5.63 1.08
N ALA A 33 -1.37 -6.03 1.09
CA ALA A 33 -2.34 -5.54 2.06
C ALA A 33 -1.93 -5.90 3.48
N ARG A 34 -1.46 -7.10 3.70
CA ARG A 34 -1.01 -7.58 5.01
C ARG A 34 0.15 -6.73 5.53
N GLU A 35 1.11 -6.42 4.66
CA GLU A 35 2.24 -5.58 5.01
C GLU A 35 1.81 -4.13 5.31
N MET A 36 0.90 -3.59 4.51
CA MET A 36 0.38 -2.24 4.73
C MET A 36 -0.32 -2.13 6.08
N VAL A 37 -1.15 -3.12 6.40
CA VAL A 37 -1.88 -3.15 7.67
C VAL A 37 -0.91 -3.25 8.84
N SER A 38 0.14 -4.05 8.71
CA SER A 38 1.12 -4.21 9.79
C SER A 38 1.86 -2.92 10.14
N ARG A 39 1.87 -1.95 9.23
CA ARG A 39 2.54 -0.66 9.41
C ARG A 39 1.61 0.47 9.80
N MET A 40 0.32 0.21 9.88
CA MET A 40 -0.68 1.20 10.29
C MET A 40 -0.82 1.23 11.80
N SER A 41 -1.01 2.43 12.35
CA SER A 41 -1.48 2.56 13.73
C SER A 41 -2.95 2.16 13.80
N GLY A 42 -3.45 1.91 15.01
CA GLY A 42 -4.87 1.58 15.19
C GLY A 42 -5.79 2.68 14.67
N ASP A 43 -5.41 3.93 14.89
CA ASP A 43 -6.20 5.07 14.43
C ASP A 43 -6.21 5.19 12.90
N GLU A 44 -5.07 4.97 12.27
CA GLU A 44 -4.98 4.97 10.82
C GLU A 44 -5.83 3.86 10.20
N ALA A 45 -5.81 2.67 10.81
CA ALA A 45 -6.61 1.55 10.33
C ALA A 45 -8.11 1.83 10.45
N ARG A 46 -8.55 2.42 11.56
CA ARG A 46 -9.97 2.81 11.74
C ARG A 46 -10.40 3.84 10.73
N GLU A 47 -9.56 4.84 10.49
CA GLU A 47 -9.84 5.90 9.53
C GLU A 47 -9.95 5.33 8.12
N PHE A 48 -9.07 4.42 7.76
CA PHE A 48 -9.12 3.75 6.45
C PHE A 48 -10.43 2.94 6.30
N VAL A 49 -10.81 2.18 7.31
CA VAL A 49 -12.04 1.39 7.29
C VAL A 49 -13.27 2.30 7.12
N ASP A 50 -13.31 3.38 7.88
CA ASP A 50 -14.42 4.32 7.81
C ASP A 50 -14.55 4.94 6.43
N ASP A 51 -13.45 5.42 5.87
CA ASP A 51 -13.43 6.02 4.54
C ASP A 51 -13.82 5.01 3.46
N PHE A 52 -13.30 3.79 3.56
CA PHE A 52 -13.60 2.74 2.58
C PHE A 52 -15.09 2.38 2.59
N ILE A 53 -15.67 2.23 3.78
CA ILE A 53 -17.10 1.92 3.90
C ILE A 53 -17.94 3.02 3.29
N ARG A 54 -17.61 4.27 3.54
CA ARG A 54 -18.33 5.40 2.96
C ARG A 54 -18.27 5.42 1.44
N LEU A 55 -17.14 5.05 0.87
CA LEU A 55 -16.93 5.11 -0.57
C LEU A 55 -17.52 3.91 -1.31
N TYR A 56 -17.49 2.73 -0.72
CA TYR A 56 -17.77 1.49 -1.46
C TYR A 56 -18.89 0.65 -0.89
N ALA A 57 -19.18 0.73 0.38
CA ALA A 57 -20.16 -0.16 1.02
C ALA A 57 -21.49 0.52 1.34
N ASP A 58 -21.56 1.81 1.11
CA ASP A 58 -22.75 2.59 1.44
C ASP A 58 -23.70 2.72 0.25
#